data_adc6365534db7153bec70f0973507adb
#
_entry.id   adc6365534db7153bec70f0973507adb
#
_cell.length_a   1.000
_cell.length_b   1.000
_cell.length_c   1.000
_cell.angle_alpha   90.00
_cell.angle_beta   90.00
_cell.angle_gamma   90.00
#
_symmetry.space_group_name_H-M   'P 1'
#
loop_
_entity.id
_entity.type
_entity.pdbx_description
1 polymer ?
#
loop_
_entity_poly.entity_id
_entity_poly.type
_entity_poly.pdbx_seq_one_letter_code
_entity_poly.pdbx_strand_id
1 'polypeptide(L)'
;MIQRNSTLAVLRESFVAGSDENLSPIMHHLWKMEGGAIYFCRSGWAHVTIDLKEYEIVKNTQVVLLPGSIIRINGSSSDFTASFFGFPKDMFREACLRLEPTFFRFMKERPCYVLPDKDTGAINGLIQAATAIYNDRENRFRNQIAKNHLQSFMLDIYDKCYRYFDKQEIEGGSRQDEIFKKFVALVHENCISQREVNFYANELCISTKYLTGICRSVTGDSAKKIIDDFALQRKHLSCHCTALGDELLDAADR
;
A
#
# COMPACT_ATOMS: atom_id res chain seq x y z
N MET A 1 10.12 17.51 -26.65
CA MET A 1 9.10 17.19 -25.62
C MET A 1 9.48 15.86 -25.03
N ILE A 2 10.05 15.85 -23.83
CA ILE A 2 10.37 14.60 -23.12
C ILE A 2 9.05 14.07 -22.58
N GLN A 3 8.51 13.01 -23.19
CA GLN A 3 7.42 12.24 -22.62
C GLN A 3 7.89 11.75 -21.24
N ARG A 4 7.32 12.31 -20.19
CA ARG A 4 7.52 11.84 -18.82
C ARG A 4 6.81 10.50 -18.71
N ASN A 5 7.56 9.41 -18.74
CA ASN A 5 7.04 8.09 -18.41
C ASN A 5 6.59 8.14 -16.94
N SER A 6 5.30 8.23 -16.72
CA SER A 6 4.67 8.48 -15.44
C SER A 6 4.96 7.39 -14.41
N THR A 7 5.11 6.13 -14.82
CA THR A 7 5.43 4.99 -13.95
C THR A 7 6.83 5.11 -13.31
N LEU A 8 7.79 5.76 -13.98
CA LEU A 8 9.15 6.00 -13.48
C LEU A 8 9.28 7.28 -12.65
N ALA A 9 8.29 8.17 -12.75
CA ALA A 9 8.25 9.42 -11.99
C ALA A 9 7.95 9.21 -10.49
N VAL A 10 7.45 8.04 -10.08
CA VAL A 10 7.22 7.68 -8.66
C VAL A 10 8.49 7.84 -7.81
N LEU A 11 9.67 7.71 -8.42
CA LEU A 11 10.97 7.90 -7.77
C LEU A 11 11.32 9.37 -7.43
N ARG A 12 10.58 10.35 -7.98
CA ARG A 12 10.86 11.78 -7.80
C ARG A 12 9.71 12.60 -7.24
N GLU A 13 8.49 12.06 -7.23
CA GLU A 13 7.30 12.73 -6.75
C GLU A 13 6.74 11.99 -5.52
N SER A 14 6.01 12.72 -4.69
CA SER A 14 5.37 12.17 -3.49
C SER A 14 4.27 11.14 -3.80
N PHE A 15 3.68 11.19 -4.98
CA PHE A 15 2.77 10.21 -5.57
C PHE A 15 2.51 10.57 -7.03
N VAL A 16 1.98 9.65 -7.79
CA VAL A 16 1.56 9.85 -9.19
C VAL A 16 0.21 9.17 -9.43
N ALA A 17 -0.63 9.76 -10.27
CA ALA A 17 -1.87 9.14 -10.73
C ALA A 17 -2.17 9.57 -12.16
N GLY A 18 -2.80 8.69 -12.91
CA GLY A 18 -3.14 8.95 -14.30
C GLY A 18 -4.09 7.90 -14.88
N SER A 19 -4.53 8.16 -16.11
CA SER A 19 -5.35 7.25 -16.89
C SER A 19 -4.82 7.17 -18.32
N ASP A 20 -5.17 6.07 -18.99
CA ASP A 20 -4.86 5.82 -20.42
C ASP A 20 -3.34 5.67 -20.70
N GLU A 21 -2.62 5.13 -19.73
CA GLU A 21 -1.19 4.84 -19.86
C GLU A 21 -0.96 3.69 -20.84
N ASN A 22 -0.06 3.94 -21.81
CA ASN A 22 0.47 2.93 -22.71
C ASN A 22 1.78 2.36 -22.12
N LEU A 23 1.88 1.04 -22.01
CA LEU A 23 3.04 0.34 -21.43
C LEU A 23 4.21 0.18 -22.39
N SER A 24 4.05 0.55 -23.68
CA SER A 24 5.09 0.36 -24.72
C SER A 24 6.49 0.87 -24.33
N PRO A 25 6.62 2.02 -23.64
CA PRO A 25 7.94 2.55 -23.30
C PRO A 25 8.73 1.75 -22.26
N ILE A 26 8.06 0.87 -21.49
CA ILE A 26 8.64 0.11 -20.39
C ILE A 26 8.67 -1.39 -20.65
N MET A 27 8.31 -1.83 -21.86
CA MET A 27 8.34 -3.24 -22.24
C MET A 27 9.72 -3.86 -22.12
N HIS A 28 9.76 -5.15 -21.76
CA HIS A 28 10.94 -6.01 -21.67
C HIS A 28 11.98 -5.64 -20.60
N HIS A 29 11.82 -4.53 -19.87
CA HIS A 29 12.71 -4.19 -18.76
C HIS A 29 12.20 -4.79 -17.45
N LEU A 30 13.14 -5.21 -16.61
CA LEU A 30 12.85 -5.67 -15.25
C LEU A 30 12.89 -4.47 -14.31
N TRP A 31 11.77 -4.20 -13.63
CA TRP A 31 11.65 -3.10 -12.70
C TRP A 31 11.43 -3.59 -11.28
N LYS A 32 12.25 -3.13 -10.35
CA LYS A 32 11.99 -3.30 -8.92
C LYS A 32 11.30 -2.04 -8.41
N MET A 33 10.09 -2.21 -7.87
CA MET A 33 9.31 -1.13 -7.34
C MET A 33 9.89 -0.65 -6.01
N GLU A 34 10.30 0.62 -5.90
CA GLU A 34 10.67 1.22 -4.62
C GLU A 34 9.42 1.58 -3.80
N GLY A 35 8.39 2.11 -4.47
CA GLY A 35 7.05 2.31 -3.94
C GLY A 35 6.11 1.20 -4.38
N GLY A 36 4.81 1.44 -4.21
CA GLY A 36 3.74 0.58 -4.71
C GLY A 36 2.93 1.27 -5.80
N ALA A 37 2.08 0.49 -6.46
CA ALA A 37 1.13 1.02 -7.43
C ALA A 37 -0.12 0.14 -7.51
N ILE A 38 -1.25 0.77 -7.79
CA ILE A 38 -2.52 0.13 -8.11
C ILE A 38 -2.82 0.47 -9.56
N TYR A 39 -3.00 -0.56 -10.40
CA TYR A 39 -3.41 -0.42 -11.79
C TYR A 39 -4.78 -1.02 -11.98
N PHE A 40 -5.52 -0.47 -12.93
CA PHE A 40 -6.79 -1.00 -13.39
C PHE A 40 -6.83 -1.00 -14.91
N CYS A 41 -6.91 -2.19 -15.52
CA CYS A 41 -6.98 -2.35 -16.98
C CYS A 41 -8.36 -1.94 -17.49
N ARG A 42 -8.40 -0.99 -18.43
CA ARG A 42 -9.64 -0.46 -19.01
C ARG A 42 -9.97 -1.12 -20.35
N SER A 43 -8.95 -1.42 -21.14
CA SER A 43 -9.10 -2.07 -22.46
C SER A 43 -7.84 -2.84 -22.84
N GLY A 44 -7.97 -3.71 -23.82
CA GLY A 44 -6.87 -4.52 -24.32
C GLY A 44 -6.41 -5.62 -23.35
N TRP A 45 -5.20 -6.11 -23.61
CA TRP A 45 -4.55 -7.10 -22.76
C TRP A 45 -3.06 -6.80 -22.61
N ALA A 46 -2.45 -7.30 -21.53
CA ALA A 46 -1.01 -7.32 -21.33
C ALA A 46 -0.57 -8.63 -20.65
N HIS A 47 0.58 -9.15 -21.06
CA HIS A 47 1.29 -10.23 -20.37
C HIS A 47 2.39 -9.65 -19.50
N VAL A 48 2.37 -9.96 -18.22
CA VAL A 48 3.33 -9.43 -17.24
C VAL A 48 3.89 -10.54 -16.39
N THR A 49 5.14 -10.37 -15.95
CA THR A 49 5.74 -11.20 -14.89
C THR A 49 5.83 -10.36 -13.63
N ILE A 50 5.22 -10.80 -12.53
CA ILE A 50 5.30 -10.15 -11.22
C ILE A 50 5.86 -11.16 -10.22
N ASP A 51 6.96 -10.81 -9.55
CA ASP A 51 7.64 -11.66 -8.56
C ASP A 51 7.84 -13.10 -9.06
N LEU A 52 8.33 -13.25 -10.31
CA LEU A 52 8.63 -14.50 -11.02
C LEU A 52 7.41 -15.32 -11.48
N LYS A 53 6.18 -14.84 -11.28
CA LYS A 53 4.96 -15.48 -11.77
C LYS A 53 4.41 -14.70 -12.98
N GLU A 54 3.89 -15.43 -13.95
CA GLU A 54 3.28 -14.84 -15.15
C GLU A 54 1.79 -14.59 -14.93
N TYR A 55 1.31 -13.45 -15.41
CA TYR A 55 -0.09 -13.03 -15.33
C TYR A 55 -0.55 -12.47 -16.67
N GLU A 56 -1.77 -12.76 -17.01
CA GLU A 56 -2.50 -12.11 -18.08
C GLU A 56 -3.40 -11.04 -17.51
N ILE A 57 -3.20 -9.80 -17.97
CA ILE A 57 -4.01 -8.63 -17.59
C ILE A 57 -4.99 -8.39 -18.71
N VAL A 58 -6.27 -8.46 -18.40
CA VAL A 58 -7.37 -8.20 -19.34
C VAL A 58 -8.26 -7.10 -18.79
N LYS A 59 -9.24 -6.65 -19.57
CA LYS A 59 -10.21 -5.65 -19.11
C LYS A 59 -10.78 -6.01 -17.73
N ASN A 60 -10.92 -5.00 -16.87
CA ASN A 60 -11.37 -5.10 -15.47
C ASN A 60 -10.38 -5.79 -14.52
N THR A 61 -9.17 -6.12 -14.96
CA THR A 61 -8.13 -6.61 -14.03
C THR A 61 -7.61 -5.46 -13.18
N GLN A 62 -7.70 -5.65 -11.87
CA GLN A 62 -7.00 -4.83 -10.89
C GLN A 62 -5.65 -5.49 -10.56
N VAL A 63 -4.59 -4.68 -10.59
CA VAL A 63 -3.22 -5.10 -10.24
C VAL A 63 -2.74 -4.28 -9.07
N VAL A 64 -2.27 -4.93 -8.01
CA VAL A 64 -1.72 -4.26 -6.82
C VAL A 64 -0.26 -4.64 -6.67
N LEU A 65 0.64 -3.72 -6.98
CA LEU A 65 2.07 -3.87 -6.79
C LEU A 65 2.46 -3.27 -5.44
N LEU A 66 2.93 -4.12 -4.53
CA LEU A 66 3.43 -3.68 -3.23
C LEU A 66 4.87 -3.16 -3.35
N PRO A 67 5.34 -2.32 -2.39
CA PRO A 67 6.74 -1.92 -2.34
C PRO A 67 7.69 -3.13 -2.32
N GLY A 68 8.66 -3.13 -3.22
CA GLY A 68 9.63 -4.21 -3.39
C GLY A 68 9.24 -5.27 -4.43
N SER A 69 8.03 -5.24 -4.99
CA SER A 69 7.64 -6.13 -6.10
C SER A 69 8.52 -5.91 -7.33
N ILE A 70 8.78 -6.99 -8.05
CA ILE A 70 9.54 -6.98 -9.29
C ILE A 70 8.58 -7.23 -10.44
N ILE A 71 8.51 -6.32 -11.40
CA ILE A 71 7.64 -6.42 -12.56
C ILE A 71 8.42 -6.39 -13.87
N ARG A 72 7.97 -7.17 -14.85
CA ARG A 72 8.37 -7.10 -16.26
C ARG A 72 7.13 -7.20 -17.13
N ILE A 73 7.03 -6.33 -18.12
CA ILE A 73 5.99 -6.38 -19.15
C ILE A 73 6.54 -7.16 -20.33
N ASN A 74 5.90 -8.29 -20.64
CA ASN A 74 6.33 -9.20 -21.70
C ASN A 74 5.71 -8.86 -23.05
N GLY A 75 4.50 -8.26 -23.04
CA GLY A 75 3.77 -7.83 -24.24
C GLY A 75 2.44 -7.19 -23.88
N SER A 76 1.88 -6.45 -24.81
CA SER A 76 0.52 -5.88 -24.69
C SER A 76 -0.10 -5.69 -26.06
N SER A 77 -1.45 -5.64 -26.11
CA SER A 77 -2.18 -5.24 -27.32
C SER A 77 -2.01 -3.75 -27.59
N SER A 78 -2.24 -3.34 -28.85
CA SER A 78 -2.11 -1.93 -29.26
C SER A 78 -3.18 -1.02 -28.65
N ASP A 79 -4.31 -1.59 -28.23
CA ASP A 79 -5.43 -0.91 -27.57
C ASP A 79 -5.39 -1.03 -26.05
N PHE A 80 -4.28 -1.52 -25.47
CA PHE A 80 -4.12 -1.62 -24.04
C PHE A 80 -4.10 -0.23 -23.41
N THR A 81 -5.03 -0.03 -22.46
CA THR A 81 -5.07 1.16 -21.61
C THR A 81 -5.29 0.78 -20.15
N ALA A 82 -4.63 1.48 -19.28
CA ALA A 82 -4.76 1.30 -17.84
C ALA A 82 -4.78 2.64 -17.11
N SER A 83 -5.54 2.70 -16.04
CA SER A 83 -5.48 3.79 -15.07
C SER A 83 -4.64 3.34 -13.89
N PHE A 84 -3.96 4.27 -13.22
CA PHE A 84 -3.06 3.90 -12.13
C PHE A 84 -2.97 4.97 -11.03
N PHE A 85 -2.59 4.51 -9.84
CA PHE A 85 -2.21 5.30 -8.70
C PHE A 85 -0.92 4.71 -8.09
N GLY A 86 0.19 5.43 -8.23
CA GLY A 86 1.50 5.07 -7.70
C GLY A 86 1.86 5.90 -6.48
N PHE A 87 2.49 5.28 -5.48
CA PHE A 87 2.77 5.87 -4.18
C PHE A 87 4.11 5.38 -3.61
N PRO A 88 4.83 6.22 -2.83
CA PRO A 88 6.08 5.84 -2.20
C PRO A 88 5.83 4.88 -1.01
N LYS A 89 6.89 4.16 -0.64
CA LYS A 89 6.86 3.19 0.47
C LYS A 89 6.40 3.81 1.79
N ASP A 90 6.80 5.03 2.08
CA ASP A 90 6.45 5.69 3.34
C ASP A 90 4.96 6.03 3.41
N MET A 91 4.39 6.55 2.31
CA MET A 91 2.94 6.80 2.21
C MET A 91 2.13 5.50 2.37
N PHE A 92 2.57 4.42 1.71
CA PHE A 92 1.95 3.11 1.83
C PHE A 92 1.96 2.62 3.28
N ARG A 93 3.11 2.67 3.94
CA ARG A 93 3.25 2.26 5.34
C ARG A 93 2.28 3.00 6.25
N GLU A 94 2.21 4.33 6.14
CA GLU A 94 1.33 5.15 6.95
C GLU A 94 -0.16 4.89 6.66
N ALA A 95 -0.54 4.74 5.40
CA ALA A 95 -1.91 4.49 4.99
C ALA A 95 -2.42 3.10 5.45
N CYS A 96 -1.52 2.11 5.52
CA CYS A 96 -1.88 0.71 5.69
C CYS A 96 -1.62 0.14 7.09
N LEU A 97 -1.22 0.98 8.07
CA LEU A 97 -0.83 0.54 9.42
C LEU A 97 -1.87 -0.30 10.16
N ARG A 98 -3.14 -0.14 9.84
CA ARG A 98 -4.26 -0.83 10.51
C ARG A 98 -4.69 -2.10 9.78
N LEU A 99 -4.11 -2.39 8.62
CA LEU A 99 -4.47 -3.57 7.85
C LEU A 99 -3.64 -4.78 8.30
N GLU A 100 -4.26 -5.95 8.24
CA GLU A 100 -3.63 -7.19 8.71
C GLU A 100 -2.47 -7.62 7.80
N PRO A 101 -1.36 -8.12 8.37
CA PRO A 101 -0.22 -8.61 7.60
C PRO A 101 -0.54 -9.75 6.64
N THR A 102 -1.49 -10.61 7.01
CA THR A 102 -1.98 -11.72 6.19
C THR A 102 -2.58 -11.24 4.87
N PHE A 103 -3.26 -10.08 4.90
CA PHE A 103 -3.77 -9.43 3.71
C PHE A 103 -2.65 -9.03 2.74
N PHE A 104 -1.53 -8.46 3.23
CA PHE A 104 -0.41 -8.07 2.36
C PHE A 104 0.30 -9.29 1.77
N ARG A 105 0.41 -10.38 2.53
CA ARG A 105 0.90 -11.65 2.01
C ARG A 105 0.00 -12.16 0.88
N PHE A 106 -1.31 -12.20 1.11
CA PHE A 106 -2.29 -12.59 0.11
C PHE A 106 -2.17 -11.73 -1.16
N MET A 107 -2.10 -10.40 -1.03
CA MET A 107 -1.92 -9.48 -2.15
C MET A 107 -0.61 -9.70 -2.91
N LYS A 108 0.47 -10.09 -2.21
CA LYS A 108 1.75 -10.43 -2.83
C LYS A 108 1.69 -11.74 -3.60
N GLU A 109 0.95 -12.72 -3.10
CA GLU A 109 0.75 -14.02 -3.76
C GLU A 109 -0.22 -13.94 -4.94
N ARG A 110 -1.21 -13.03 -4.86
CA ARG A 110 -2.25 -12.78 -5.87
C ARG A 110 -2.36 -11.28 -6.19
N PRO A 111 -1.37 -10.71 -6.87
CA PRO A 111 -1.33 -9.28 -7.17
C PRO A 111 -2.34 -8.87 -8.25
N CYS A 112 -2.91 -9.82 -9.00
CA CYS A 112 -3.82 -9.60 -10.11
C CYS A 112 -5.13 -10.35 -9.90
N TYR A 113 -6.27 -9.66 -10.09
CA TYR A 113 -7.58 -10.28 -10.10
C TYR A 113 -8.58 -9.47 -10.94
N VAL A 114 -9.49 -10.17 -11.61
CA VAL A 114 -10.52 -9.55 -12.45
C VAL A 114 -11.71 -9.16 -11.58
N LEU A 115 -12.09 -7.90 -11.63
CA LEU A 115 -13.26 -7.40 -10.89
C LEU A 115 -14.55 -7.64 -11.69
N PRO A 116 -15.65 -8.00 -10.99
CA PRO A 116 -16.98 -7.96 -11.59
C PRO A 116 -17.35 -6.55 -12.06
N ASP A 117 -18.14 -6.44 -13.13
CA ASP A 117 -18.55 -5.15 -13.72
C ASP A 117 -19.18 -4.19 -12.69
N LYS A 118 -19.95 -4.72 -11.75
CA LYS A 118 -20.61 -3.94 -10.68
C LYS A 118 -19.63 -3.18 -9.76
N ASP A 119 -18.37 -3.62 -9.66
CA ASP A 119 -17.35 -3.03 -8.77
C ASP A 119 -16.38 -2.10 -9.51
N THR A 120 -16.43 -2.09 -10.84
CA THR A 120 -15.51 -1.25 -11.65
C THR A 120 -15.76 0.24 -11.48
N GLY A 121 -16.99 0.65 -11.17
CA GLY A 121 -17.35 2.05 -10.92
C GLY A 121 -16.62 2.64 -9.72
N ALA A 122 -16.51 1.89 -8.62
CA ALA A 122 -15.81 2.34 -7.42
C ALA A 122 -14.30 2.57 -7.69
N ILE A 123 -13.63 1.62 -8.35
CA ILE A 123 -12.22 1.73 -8.72
C ILE A 123 -11.96 2.91 -9.65
N ASN A 124 -12.79 3.08 -10.67
CA ASN A 124 -12.67 4.21 -11.59
C ASN A 124 -12.82 5.55 -10.85
N GLY A 125 -13.80 5.66 -9.94
CA GLY A 125 -14.00 6.86 -9.11
C GLY A 125 -12.78 7.15 -8.22
N LEU A 126 -12.21 6.12 -7.60
CA LEU A 126 -11.01 6.26 -6.77
C LEU A 126 -9.80 6.74 -7.59
N ILE A 127 -9.55 6.17 -8.78
CA ILE A 127 -8.42 6.59 -9.62
C ILE A 127 -8.64 7.99 -10.20
N GLN A 128 -9.87 8.34 -10.60
CA GLN A 128 -10.20 9.69 -11.06
C GLN A 128 -9.96 10.74 -9.97
N ALA A 129 -10.37 10.47 -8.73
CA ALA A 129 -10.11 11.35 -7.61
C ALA A 129 -8.60 11.48 -7.32
N ALA A 130 -7.84 10.37 -7.35
CA ALA A 130 -6.38 10.41 -7.22
C ALA A 130 -5.72 11.24 -8.33
N THR A 131 -6.21 11.14 -9.57
CA THR A 131 -5.72 11.91 -10.71
C THR A 131 -6.02 13.41 -10.54
N ALA A 132 -7.21 13.77 -10.08
CA ALA A 132 -7.57 15.16 -9.79
C ALA A 132 -6.65 15.75 -8.71
N ILE A 133 -6.42 15.02 -7.61
CA ILE A 133 -5.50 15.43 -6.53
C ILE A 133 -4.06 15.55 -7.06
N TYR A 134 -3.62 14.64 -7.94
CA TYR A 134 -2.29 14.68 -8.54
C TYR A 134 -2.09 15.93 -9.40
N ASN A 135 -3.08 16.37 -10.15
CA ASN A 135 -3.02 17.53 -11.03
C ASN A 135 -3.15 18.86 -10.28
N ASP A 136 -3.78 18.89 -9.11
CA ASP A 136 -3.92 20.08 -8.28
C ASP A 136 -2.60 20.40 -7.53
N ARG A 137 -1.67 21.04 -8.23
CA ARG A 137 -0.32 21.36 -7.73
C ARG A 137 -0.31 22.48 -6.69
N GLU A 138 -1.34 23.28 -6.60
CA GLU A 138 -1.45 24.42 -5.67
C GLU A 138 -2.02 24.01 -4.30
N ASN A 139 -2.62 22.82 -4.19
CA ASN A 139 -3.23 22.34 -2.97
C ASN A 139 -2.16 22.04 -1.89
N ARG A 140 -2.19 22.79 -0.80
CA ARG A 140 -1.25 22.65 0.34
C ARG A 140 -1.32 21.28 1.00
N PHE A 141 -2.48 20.63 0.98
CA PHE A 141 -2.74 19.37 1.62
C PHE A 141 -2.69 18.18 0.65
N ARG A 142 -2.22 18.42 -0.58
CA ARG A 142 -2.20 17.43 -1.67
C ARG A 142 -1.65 16.06 -1.23
N ASN A 143 -0.51 16.03 -0.54
CA ASN A 143 0.11 14.80 -0.07
C ASN A 143 -0.71 14.11 1.03
N GLN A 144 -1.29 14.89 1.94
CA GLN A 144 -2.15 14.35 3.01
C GLN A 144 -3.44 13.77 2.44
N ILE A 145 -4.05 14.45 1.48
CA ILE A 145 -5.26 13.98 0.79
C ILE A 145 -4.94 12.69 0.02
N ALA A 146 -3.82 12.65 -0.72
CA ALA A 146 -3.39 11.46 -1.43
C ALA A 146 -3.15 10.26 -0.49
N LYS A 147 -2.58 10.48 0.69
CA LYS A 147 -2.39 9.44 1.72
C LYS A 147 -3.73 8.90 2.24
N ASN A 148 -4.66 9.77 2.59
CA ASN A 148 -6.00 9.36 3.05
C ASN A 148 -6.76 8.63 1.93
N HIS A 149 -6.56 9.07 0.69
CA HIS A 149 -7.14 8.44 -0.48
C HIS A 149 -6.57 7.04 -0.72
N LEU A 150 -5.25 6.86 -0.57
CA LEU A 150 -4.61 5.54 -0.59
C LEU A 150 -5.18 4.62 0.50
N GLN A 151 -5.40 5.14 1.71
CA GLN A 151 -6.03 4.38 2.80
C GLN A 151 -7.43 3.90 2.41
N SER A 152 -8.26 4.78 1.86
CA SER A 152 -9.61 4.43 1.37
C SER A 152 -9.53 3.37 0.27
N PHE A 153 -8.57 3.49 -0.64
CA PHE A 153 -8.35 2.54 -1.72
C PHE A 153 -7.98 1.15 -1.18
N MET A 154 -7.05 1.10 -0.23
CA MET A 154 -6.61 -0.16 0.37
C MET A 154 -7.71 -0.84 1.20
N LEU A 155 -8.58 -0.07 1.86
CA LEU A 155 -9.75 -0.60 2.56
C LEU A 155 -10.78 -1.20 1.58
N ASP A 156 -11.03 -0.55 0.44
CA ASP A 156 -11.90 -1.06 -0.63
C ASP A 156 -11.35 -2.38 -1.21
N ILE A 157 -10.04 -2.45 -1.45
CA ILE A 157 -9.39 -3.68 -1.89
C ILE A 157 -9.50 -4.78 -0.83
N TYR A 158 -9.27 -4.45 0.44
CA TYR A 158 -9.38 -5.38 1.56
C TYR A 158 -10.77 -6.00 1.64
N ASP A 159 -11.83 -5.19 1.60
CA ASP A 159 -13.21 -5.65 1.60
C ASP A 159 -13.53 -6.54 0.39
N LYS A 160 -13.08 -6.16 -0.81
CA LYS A 160 -13.27 -6.97 -2.03
C LYS A 160 -12.56 -8.32 -1.95
N CYS A 161 -11.35 -8.36 -1.38
CA CYS A 161 -10.66 -9.63 -1.17
C CYS A 161 -11.50 -10.58 -0.32
N TYR A 162 -12.07 -10.11 0.79
CA TYR A 162 -12.92 -10.93 1.65
C TYR A 162 -14.28 -11.30 1.03
N ARG A 163 -14.74 -10.55 0.05
CA ARG A 163 -15.96 -10.88 -0.69
C ARG A 163 -15.76 -11.93 -1.80
N TYR A 164 -14.56 -11.95 -2.42
CA TYR A 164 -14.32 -12.74 -3.62
C TYR A 164 -13.38 -13.92 -3.44
N PHE A 165 -12.66 -14.00 -2.32
CA PHE A 165 -11.74 -15.11 -2.02
C PHE A 165 -12.11 -15.76 -0.70
N ASP A 166 -11.75 -17.04 -0.57
CA ASP A 166 -11.98 -17.77 0.66
C ASP A 166 -11.19 -17.16 1.82
N LYS A 167 -11.89 -17.02 2.96
CA LYS A 167 -11.29 -16.49 4.19
C LYS A 167 -10.03 -17.25 4.60
N GLN A 168 -10.00 -18.58 4.37
CA GLN A 168 -8.83 -19.40 4.65
C GLN A 168 -7.63 -19.07 3.74
N GLU A 169 -7.87 -18.63 2.49
CA GLU A 169 -6.79 -18.19 1.61
C GLU A 169 -6.18 -16.87 2.08
N ILE A 170 -7.00 -15.96 2.60
CA ILE A 170 -6.56 -14.64 3.07
C ILE A 170 -5.90 -14.75 4.45
N GLU A 171 -6.55 -15.45 5.39
CA GLU A 171 -6.15 -15.56 6.80
C GLU A 171 -5.27 -16.79 7.07
N GLY A 172 -5.24 -17.76 6.16
CA GLY A 172 -4.43 -18.99 6.26
C GLY A 172 -2.95 -18.63 6.31
N GLY A 173 -2.48 -18.30 7.51
CA GLY A 173 -1.14 -17.82 7.75
C GLY A 173 -0.17 -18.94 8.10
N SER A 174 1.09 -18.73 7.76
CA SER A 174 2.19 -19.49 8.33
C SER A 174 2.32 -19.13 9.83
N ARG A 175 3.00 -20.00 10.61
CA ARG A 175 3.36 -19.66 12.00
C ARG A 175 4.05 -18.27 12.13
N GLN A 176 4.74 -17.83 11.07
CA GLN A 176 5.37 -16.52 11.02
C GLN A 176 4.36 -15.37 10.96
N ASP A 177 3.27 -15.54 10.20
CA ASP A 177 2.20 -14.54 10.09
C ASP A 177 1.47 -14.37 11.44
N GLU A 178 1.21 -15.47 12.16
CA GLU A 178 0.63 -15.42 13.50
C GLU A 178 1.54 -14.70 14.50
N ILE A 179 2.84 -14.98 14.45
CA ILE A 179 3.84 -14.29 15.28
C ILE A 179 3.85 -12.79 14.94
N PHE A 180 3.84 -12.44 13.66
CA PHE A 180 3.83 -11.04 13.23
C PHE A 180 2.56 -10.32 13.66
N LYS A 181 1.38 -10.96 13.56
CA LYS A 181 0.10 -10.41 14.03
C LYS A 181 0.14 -10.11 15.54
N LYS A 182 0.65 -11.06 16.33
CA LYS A 182 0.84 -10.86 17.78
C LYS A 182 1.85 -9.75 18.08
N PHE A 183 2.95 -9.68 17.32
CA PHE A 183 3.94 -8.61 17.45
C PHE A 183 3.32 -7.23 17.22
N VAL A 184 2.56 -7.05 16.14
CA VAL A 184 1.90 -5.78 15.83
C VAL A 184 0.90 -5.39 16.93
N ALA A 185 0.13 -6.33 17.46
CA ALA A 185 -0.78 -6.08 18.60
C ALA A 185 -0.02 -5.58 19.83
N LEU A 186 1.08 -6.27 20.21
CA LEU A 186 1.94 -5.85 21.32
C LEU A 186 2.57 -4.47 21.09
N VAL A 187 2.98 -4.16 19.86
CA VAL A 187 3.51 -2.83 19.50
C VAL A 187 2.43 -1.76 19.68
N HIS A 188 1.21 -2.02 19.24
CA HIS A 188 0.09 -1.11 19.46
C HIS A 188 -0.15 -0.77 20.92
N GLU A 189 -0.04 -1.75 21.80
CA GLU A 189 -0.27 -1.57 23.23
C GLU A 189 0.90 -0.86 23.93
N ASN A 190 2.14 -1.20 23.56
CA ASN A 190 3.31 -0.91 24.37
C ASN A 190 4.32 0.07 23.75
N CYS A 191 4.20 0.48 22.48
CA CYS A 191 5.23 1.24 21.76
C CYS A 191 5.59 2.59 22.37
N ILE A 192 4.78 3.16 23.26
CA ILE A 192 5.10 4.40 23.97
C ILE A 192 6.10 4.15 25.10
N SER A 193 5.89 3.09 25.88
CA SER A 193 6.70 2.74 27.07
C SER A 193 7.84 1.78 26.76
N GLN A 194 7.67 0.90 25.77
CA GLN A 194 8.62 -0.14 25.40
C GLN A 194 9.11 0.06 23.96
N ARG A 195 10.39 0.39 23.82
CA ARG A 195 11.01 0.69 22.51
C ARG A 195 11.98 -0.40 22.04
N GLU A 196 12.35 -1.32 22.92
CA GLU A 196 13.37 -2.32 22.64
C GLU A 196 12.77 -3.60 22.05
N VAL A 197 13.35 -4.08 20.95
CA VAL A 197 12.93 -5.31 20.26
C VAL A 197 12.92 -6.52 21.19
N ASN A 198 13.84 -6.52 22.19
CA ASN A 198 13.99 -7.62 23.13
C ASN A 198 12.72 -7.83 23.97
N PHE A 199 12.04 -6.75 24.39
CA PHE A 199 10.76 -6.84 25.10
C PHE A 199 9.76 -7.68 24.30
N TYR A 200 9.51 -7.31 23.05
CA TYR A 200 8.54 -7.98 22.19
C TYR A 200 8.93 -9.42 21.85
N ALA A 201 10.21 -9.67 21.63
CA ALA A 201 10.73 -11.01 21.38
C ALA A 201 10.51 -11.94 22.57
N ASN A 202 10.72 -11.44 23.80
CA ASN A 202 10.48 -12.18 25.04
C ASN A 202 8.99 -12.47 25.24
N GLU A 203 8.10 -11.49 25.03
CA GLU A 203 6.65 -11.68 25.11
C GLU A 203 6.15 -12.75 24.10
N LEU A 204 6.80 -12.85 22.95
CA LEU A 204 6.48 -13.83 21.91
C LEU A 204 7.24 -15.16 22.08
N CYS A 205 8.08 -15.30 23.10
CA CYS A 205 8.93 -16.47 23.35
C CYS A 205 9.81 -16.87 22.15
N ILE A 206 10.39 -15.87 21.44
CA ILE A 206 11.29 -16.06 20.29
C ILE A 206 12.54 -15.19 20.39
N SER A 207 13.54 -15.45 19.53
CA SER A 207 14.73 -14.59 19.47
C SER A 207 14.46 -13.29 18.72
N THR A 208 15.17 -12.21 19.11
CA THR A 208 15.12 -10.91 18.41
C THR A 208 15.52 -11.01 16.94
N LYS A 209 16.47 -11.91 16.61
CA LYS A 209 16.90 -12.19 15.25
C LYS A 209 15.76 -12.81 14.43
N TYR A 210 15.04 -13.76 15.01
CA TYR A 210 13.92 -14.42 14.35
C TYR A 210 12.75 -13.47 14.15
N LEU A 211 12.38 -12.67 15.17
CA LEU A 211 11.35 -11.63 15.06
C LEU A 211 11.70 -10.62 13.97
N THR A 212 12.95 -10.12 13.93
CA THR A 212 13.39 -9.19 12.88
C THR A 212 13.37 -9.82 11.49
N GLY A 213 13.68 -11.12 11.38
CA GLY A 213 13.55 -11.89 10.14
C GLY A 213 12.12 -11.95 9.64
N ILE A 214 11.17 -12.25 10.53
CA ILE A 214 9.73 -12.25 10.23
C ILE A 214 9.27 -10.86 9.77
N CYS A 215 9.61 -9.80 10.51
CA CYS A 215 9.25 -8.44 10.14
C CYS A 215 9.74 -8.08 8.74
N ARG A 216 11.00 -8.40 8.41
CA ARG A 216 11.57 -8.14 7.08
C ARG A 216 10.89 -8.94 5.97
N SER A 217 10.51 -10.18 6.22
CA SER A 217 9.82 -11.00 5.21
C SER A 217 8.41 -10.49 4.91
N VAL A 218 7.70 -9.95 5.91
CA VAL A 218 6.33 -9.47 5.79
C VAL A 218 6.25 -8.02 5.28
N THR A 219 7.07 -7.13 5.84
CA THR A 219 6.96 -5.67 5.57
C THR A 219 8.17 -5.08 4.85
N GLY A 220 9.27 -5.81 4.76
CA GLY A 220 10.55 -5.31 4.28
C GLY A 220 11.32 -4.45 5.29
N ASP A 221 10.76 -4.21 6.50
CA ASP A 221 11.36 -3.39 7.54
C ASP A 221 11.80 -4.22 8.76
N SER A 222 12.71 -3.69 9.57
CA SER A 222 13.13 -4.34 10.81
C SER A 222 12.09 -4.15 11.92
N ALA A 223 12.06 -5.06 12.89
CA ALA A 223 11.19 -4.95 14.06
C ALA A 223 11.37 -3.60 14.79
N LYS A 224 12.61 -3.12 14.95
CA LYS A 224 12.91 -1.82 15.57
C LYS A 224 12.26 -0.67 14.81
N LYS A 225 12.37 -0.67 13.49
CA LYS A 225 11.76 0.39 12.66
C LYS A 225 10.25 0.41 12.80
N ILE A 226 9.59 -0.75 12.82
CA ILE A 226 8.13 -0.84 13.02
C ILE A 226 7.74 -0.24 14.38
N ILE A 227 8.44 -0.61 15.47
CA ILE A 227 8.17 -0.06 16.80
C ILE A 227 8.31 1.47 16.82
N ASP A 228 9.38 1.99 16.23
CA ASP A 228 9.66 3.43 16.22
C ASP A 228 8.61 4.20 15.39
N ASP A 229 8.20 3.68 14.25
CA ASP A 229 7.16 4.28 13.40
C ASP A 229 5.81 4.37 14.12
N PHE A 230 5.38 3.30 14.79
CA PHE A 230 4.15 3.30 15.59
C PHE A 230 4.18 4.31 16.74
N ALA A 231 5.31 4.40 17.40
CA ALA A 231 5.47 5.31 18.53
C ALA A 231 5.51 6.78 18.10
N LEU A 232 6.10 7.10 16.95
CA LEU A 232 6.07 8.45 16.38
C LEU A 232 4.64 8.88 16.04
N GLN A 233 3.86 8.01 15.42
CA GLN A 233 2.48 8.31 15.06
C GLN A 233 1.59 8.56 16.28
N ARG A 234 1.73 7.75 17.33
CA ARG A 234 0.98 7.97 18.58
C ARG A 234 1.33 9.28 19.26
N LYS A 235 2.60 9.72 19.20
CA LYS A 235 3.02 11.03 19.72
C LYS A 235 2.38 12.17 18.92
N HIS A 236 2.33 12.07 17.59
CA HIS A 236 1.68 13.10 16.76
C HIS A 236 0.16 13.20 17.03
N LEU A 237 -0.53 12.08 17.22
CA LEU A 237 -1.95 12.07 17.60
C LEU A 237 -2.19 12.69 18.99
N SER A 238 -1.33 12.44 19.96
CA SER A 238 -1.42 13.01 21.29
C SER A 238 -1.18 14.53 21.30
N CYS A 239 -0.19 15.02 20.53
CA CYS A 239 0.07 16.47 20.44
C CYS A 239 -1.08 17.23 19.75
N HIS A 240 -1.77 16.63 18.79
CA HIS A 240 -2.93 17.29 18.16
C HIS A 240 -4.16 17.33 19.09
N CYS A 241 -4.36 16.33 19.93
CA CYS A 241 -5.46 16.33 20.90
C CYS A 241 -5.26 17.36 22.02
N THR A 242 -4.03 17.60 22.47
CA THR A 242 -3.72 18.62 23.48
C THR A 242 -3.84 20.03 22.92
N ALA A 243 -3.35 20.30 21.71
CA ALA A 243 -3.45 21.61 21.07
C ALA A 243 -4.91 22.01 20.78
N LEU A 244 -5.77 21.08 20.35
CA LEU A 244 -7.21 21.31 20.16
C LEU A 244 -7.97 21.47 21.48
N GLY A 245 -7.52 20.84 22.56
CA GLY A 245 -8.10 20.97 23.90
C GLY A 245 -7.83 22.34 24.49
N ASP A 246 -6.62 22.87 24.35
CA ASP A 246 -6.23 24.18 24.86
C ASP A 246 -6.89 25.34 24.08
N GLU A 247 -7.04 25.21 22.74
CA GLU A 247 -7.78 26.19 21.93
C GLU A 247 -9.28 26.24 22.22
N LEU A 248 -9.90 25.11 22.58
CA LEU A 248 -11.33 25.04 22.95
C LEU A 248 -11.60 25.58 24.36
N LEU A 249 -10.65 25.47 25.29
CA LEU A 249 -10.75 26.05 26.63
C LEU A 249 -10.58 27.58 26.58
N ASP A 250 -9.65 28.10 25.78
CA ASP A 250 -9.47 29.56 25.59
C ASP A 250 -10.64 30.23 24.83
N ALA A 251 -11.39 29.47 24.03
CA ALA A 251 -12.58 29.98 23.34
C ALA A 251 -13.86 29.97 24.22
N ALA A 252 -13.89 29.19 25.31
CA ALA A 252 -15.00 29.13 26.24
C ALA A 252 -14.92 30.19 27.36
N ASP A 253 -13.74 30.83 27.57
CA ASP A 253 -13.50 31.86 28.57
C ASP A 253 -13.57 33.30 28.00
N ARG A 254 -14.06 33.47 26.76
CA ARG A 254 -14.34 34.78 26.12
C ARG A 254 -15.82 34.90 25.78
#